data_609134923575017efcf1918e443612ab
#
_entry.id   609134923575017efcf1918e443612ab
#
_cell.length_a   1.000
_cell.length_b   1.000
_cell.length_c   1.000
_cell.angle_alpha   90.00
_cell.angle_beta   90.00
_cell.angle_gamma   90.00
#
_symmetry.space_group_name_H-M   'P 1'
#
loop_
_entity.id
_entity.type
_entity.pdbx_description
1 polymer ?
#
loop_
_entity_poly.entity_id
_entity_poly.type
_entity_poly.pdbx_seq_one_letter_code
_entity_poly.pdbx_strand_id
1 'polypeptide(L)'
;MRVVTGAIVRHRTAYEADGRSAYAGPVAEVPLDMPRIWVEFPDPADADQRFRCDLTWLTSNWMCIYGNGCQGIYADRPDDGCCTLGAHFTEDADYERVAAVAVELGPDEWQYRDVAYRTGALDKESWTELEDGATKTKVVDGACIFLNRPGFPSGQGCALHQHAVLQGLPPTSLKPEVCWQLPIKRSYRTVELADQSSYLEVTITEYDRRGWGPGGHDLDWYCSGNPEAHVGREPVYRSSKVELVELMGEDAYAELVLRCEAHLRAVTAARRIGNRKLLPLLVHPATLAAQDVRSAERASAAKLDKLTASPAGKPGKKRPRK
;
A
#
# COMPACT_ATOMS: atom_id res chain seq x y z
N MET A 1 34.41 32.26 -1.14
CA MET A 1 33.09 31.77 -1.40
C MET A 1 33.17 30.88 -2.66
N ARG A 2 33.33 29.59 -2.50
CA ARG A 2 33.34 28.61 -3.62
C ARG A 2 32.06 27.79 -3.55
N VAL A 3 31.26 27.92 -4.59
CA VAL A 3 30.04 27.10 -4.80
C VAL A 3 30.50 25.71 -5.21
N VAL A 4 30.16 24.68 -4.42
CA VAL A 4 30.37 23.28 -4.78
C VAL A 4 29.09 22.78 -5.39
N THR A 5 29.09 22.62 -6.69
CA THR A 5 28.04 21.93 -7.45
C THR A 5 28.16 20.43 -7.18
N GLY A 6 27.24 19.87 -6.41
CA GLY A 6 27.12 18.43 -6.21
C GLY A 6 26.54 17.75 -7.43
N ALA A 7 27.30 16.82 -8.00
CA ALA A 7 26.86 15.97 -9.09
C ALA A 7 25.84 14.93 -8.58
N ILE A 8 24.65 14.91 -9.18
CA ILE A 8 23.65 13.87 -8.98
C ILE A 8 24.18 12.57 -9.61
N VAL A 9 24.62 11.64 -8.79
CA VAL A 9 25.00 10.29 -9.22
C VAL A 9 23.70 9.50 -9.46
N ARG A 10 23.39 9.28 -10.73
CA ARG A 10 22.32 8.36 -11.14
C ARG A 10 22.82 6.92 -10.94
N HIS A 11 22.40 6.22 -9.91
CA HIS A 11 22.60 4.79 -9.83
C HIS A 11 21.68 4.08 -10.82
N ARG A 12 22.31 3.56 -11.90
CA ARG A 12 21.71 2.52 -12.73
C ARG A 12 21.77 1.21 -11.95
N THR A 13 20.60 0.70 -11.52
CA THR A 13 20.49 -0.67 -11.06
C THR A 13 20.69 -1.61 -12.23
N ALA A 14 21.71 -2.50 -12.09
CA ALA A 14 22.00 -3.55 -13.06
C ALA A 14 20.89 -4.61 -13.02
N TYR A 15 20.02 -4.58 -14.02
CA TYR A 15 19.22 -5.71 -14.45
C TYR A 15 19.41 -5.85 -15.96
N GLU A 16 20.65 -6.20 -16.35
CA GLU A 16 20.99 -6.61 -17.70
C GLU A 16 21.39 -8.08 -17.67
N ALA A 17 20.39 -8.96 -17.78
CA ALA A 17 20.54 -10.30 -18.32
C ALA A 17 19.18 -10.83 -18.75
N ASP A 18 18.62 -10.27 -19.80
CA ASP A 18 17.83 -10.96 -20.81
C ASP A 18 17.18 -9.90 -21.73
N GLY A 19 17.73 -9.66 -22.87
CA GLY A 19 17.28 -8.88 -24.01
C GLY A 19 15.82 -8.41 -24.07
N ARG A 20 15.28 -7.74 -23.06
CA ARG A 20 13.90 -7.22 -23.01
C ARG A 20 13.89 -5.74 -22.74
N SER A 21 13.49 -5.08 -23.81
CA SER A 21 12.72 -3.83 -23.87
C SER A 21 13.17 -2.66 -23.02
N ALA A 22 13.60 -1.62 -23.75
CA ALA A 22 13.68 -0.26 -23.27
C ALA A 22 12.37 0.13 -22.56
N TYR A 23 12.36 0.13 -21.24
CA TYR A 23 11.37 0.83 -20.46
C TYR A 23 11.47 2.32 -20.79
N ALA A 24 10.38 2.92 -21.21
CA ALA A 24 10.17 4.35 -21.00
C ALA A 24 10.53 4.64 -19.54
N GLY A 25 11.26 5.71 -19.26
CA GLY A 25 11.79 6.02 -17.93
C GLY A 25 10.77 5.88 -16.80
N PRO A 26 11.17 5.92 -15.51
CA PRO A 26 10.31 5.63 -14.39
C PRO A 26 9.02 6.46 -14.53
N VAL A 27 7.87 5.77 -14.43
CA VAL A 27 6.57 6.45 -14.41
C VAL A 27 6.59 7.32 -13.16
N ALA A 28 6.41 8.62 -13.32
CA ALA A 28 6.47 9.54 -12.20
C ALA A 28 5.36 9.21 -11.18
N GLU A 29 5.67 9.33 -9.89
CA GLU A 29 4.68 9.25 -8.83
C GLU A 29 3.55 10.26 -9.06
N VAL A 30 2.33 9.87 -8.73
CA VAL A 30 1.14 10.69 -8.91
C VAL A 30 1.22 11.98 -8.08
N PRO A 31 0.91 13.15 -8.65
CA PRO A 31 0.86 14.41 -7.90
C PRO A 31 -0.15 14.35 -6.74
N LEU A 32 0.19 14.94 -5.60
CA LEU A 32 -0.64 14.93 -4.39
C LEU A 32 -1.95 15.74 -4.56
N ASP A 33 -2.02 16.63 -5.55
CA ASP A 33 -3.17 17.47 -5.89
C ASP A 33 -4.06 16.87 -6.98
N MET A 34 -3.89 15.58 -7.27
CA MET A 34 -4.75 14.87 -8.23
C MET A 34 -6.24 14.99 -7.86
N PRO A 35 -7.15 15.03 -8.88
CA PRO A 35 -8.59 15.03 -8.63
C PRO A 35 -9.04 13.78 -7.87
N ARG A 36 -9.95 13.97 -6.90
CA ARG A 36 -10.54 12.87 -6.12
C ARG A 36 -12.06 12.95 -6.15
N ILE A 37 -12.70 11.81 -6.22
CA ILE A 37 -14.16 11.67 -6.12
C ILE A 37 -14.48 11.23 -4.70
N TRP A 38 -15.32 12.01 -4.06
CA TRP A 38 -15.78 11.80 -2.69
C TRP A 38 -17.24 11.37 -2.67
N VAL A 39 -17.59 10.53 -1.70
CA VAL A 39 -18.96 10.22 -1.34
C VAL A 39 -19.14 10.47 0.15
N GLU A 40 -20.30 11.00 0.51
CA GLU A 40 -20.70 11.20 1.90
C GLU A 40 -22.00 10.43 2.16
N PHE A 41 -22.09 9.81 3.33
CA PHE A 41 -23.30 9.12 3.78
C PHE A 41 -23.36 9.09 5.31
N PRO A 42 -24.59 9.09 5.89
CA PRO A 42 -24.76 8.93 7.32
C PRO A 42 -24.20 7.59 7.79
N ASP A 43 -23.66 7.54 9.00
CA ASP A 43 -23.34 6.28 9.64
C ASP A 43 -24.65 5.54 10.01
N PRO A 44 -24.87 4.31 9.54
CA PRO A 44 -26.07 3.55 9.91
C PRO A 44 -26.17 3.24 11.42
N ALA A 45 -25.02 3.22 12.12
CA ALA A 45 -24.94 2.90 13.55
C ALA A 45 -24.98 4.13 14.46
N ASP A 46 -24.68 5.32 13.94
CA ASP A 46 -24.61 6.57 14.72
C ASP A 46 -25.19 7.75 13.92
N ALA A 47 -26.33 8.28 14.37
CA ALA A 47 -27.03 9.36 13.69
C ALA A 47 -26.24 10.69 13.69
N ASP A 48 -25.32 10.88 14.64
CA ASP A 48 -24.50 12.08 14.78
C ASP A 48 -23.16 11.96 14.04
N GLN A 49 -22.97 10.87 13.30
CA GLN A 49 -21.75 10.60 12.51
C GLN A 49 -22.06 10.47 11.01
N ARG A 50 -21.10 10.92 10.19
CA ARG A 50 -21.11 10.74 8.75
C ARG A 50 -19.75 10.27 8.26
N PHE A 51 -19.76 9.36 7.29
CA PHE A 51 -18.56 8.96 6.57
C PHE A 51 -18.39 9.81 5.30
N ARG A 52 -17.14 10.26 5.08
CA ARG A 52 -16.68 10.87 3.84
C ARG A 52 -15.56 10.02 3.26
N CYS A 53 -15.84 9.33 2.15
CA CYS A 53 -14.97 8.30 1.59
C CYS A 53 -14.42 8.70 0.23
N ASP A 54 -13.10 8.50 0.03
CA ASP A 54 -12.38 8.75 -1.23
C ASP A 54 -12.57 7.57 -2.18
N LEU A 55 -13.54 7.68 -3.10
CA LEU A 55 -13.80 6.63 -4.09
C LEU A 55 -12.64 6.44 -5.07
N THR A 56 -11.87 7.48 -5.36
CA THR A 56 -10.70 7.38 -6.25
C THR A 56 -9.67 6.42 -5.68
N TRP A 57 -9.37 6.55 -4.38
CA TRP A 57 -8.48 5.64 -3.67
C TRP A 57 -9.10 4.25 -3.47
N LEU A 58 -10.29 4.20 -2.88
CA LEU A 58 -10.94 2.94 -2.48
C LEU A 58 -11.29 2.02 -3.66
N THR A 59 -11.44 2.58 -4.86
CA THR A 59 -11.63 1.78 -6.09
C THR A 59 -10.35 1.59 -6.90
N SER A 60 -9.20 2.04 -6.40
CA SER A 60 -7.89 1.79 -7.02
C SER A 60 -7.45 0.33 -6.90
N ASN A 61 -6.52 -0.09 -7.75
CA ASN A 61 -5.95 -1.44 -7.71
C ASN A 61 -4.65 -1.51 -6.88
N TRP A 62 -4.52 -0.66 -5.87
CA TRP A 62 -3.36 -0.73 -4.99
C TRP A 62 -3.31 -2.06 -4.23
N MET A 63 -2.10 -2.56 -4.01
CA MET A 63 -1.80 -3.64 -3.07
C MET A 63 -0.40 -3.46 -2.49
N CYS A 64 -0.17 -3.99 -1.28
CA CYS A 64 1.17 -4.04 -0.72
C CYS A 64 2.04 -4.99 -1.56
N ILE A 65 3.18 -4.50 -2.04
CA ILE A 65 4.16 -5.26 -2.82
C ILE A 65 5.47 -5.48 -2.04
N TYR A 66 5.44 -5.41 -0.72
CA TYR A 66 6.61 -5.72 0.12
C TYR A 66 7.13 -7.11 -0.20
N GLY A 67 8.45 -7.23 -0.41
CA GLY A 67 9.08 -8.46 -0.89
C GLY A 67 8.86 -8.79 -2.39
N ASN A 68 8.06 -7.99 -3.12
CA ASN A 68 7.71 -8.22 -4.53
C ASN A 68 7.87 -6.94 -5.38
N GLY A 69 8.94 -6.17 -5.14
CA GLY A 69 9.25 -4.94 -5.88
C GLY A 69 8.99 -3.65 -5.11
N CYS A 70 8.69 -3.71 -3.81
CA CYS A 70 8.70 -2.55 -2.94
C CYS A 70 10.11 -1.95 -2.90
N GLN A 71 10.21 -0.64 -3.14
CA GLN A 71 11.50 0.06 -3.14
C GLN A 71 11.86 0.64 -1.77
N GLY A 72 10.98 0.44 -0.75
CA GLY A 72 11.14 1.05 0.56
C GLY A 72 10.87 2.56 0.53
N ILE A 73 10.74 3.18 1.70
CA ILE A 73 10.57 4.63 1.80
C ILE A 73 11.89 5.39 1.69
N TYR A 74 13.02 4.70 1.87
CA TYR A 74 14.38 5.22 1.69
C TYR A 74 15.17 4.31 0.74
N ALA A 75 15.80 4.90 -0.27
CA ALA A 75 16.47 4.17 -1.36
C ALA A 75 17.67 3.32 -0.89
N ASP A 76 18.33 3.71 0.20
CA ASP A 76 19.43 2.97 0.82
C ASP A 76 18.96 1.82 1.73
N ARG A 77 17.64 1.72 1.99
CA ARG A 77 17.00 0.73 2.87
C ARG A 77 15.74 0.09 2.27
N PRO A 78 15.81 -0.47 1.07
CA PRO A 78 14.63 -1.00 0.36
C PRO A 78 13.98 -2.20 1.07
N ASP A 79 14.78 -2.97 1.83
CA ASP A 79 14.32 -4.16 2.56
C ASP A 79 13.53 -3.86 3.84
N ASP A 80 13.53 -2.61 4.29
CA ASP A 80 12.81 -2.19 5.50
C ASP A 80 11.36 -1.74 5.18
N GLY A 81 11.07 -1.44 3.92
CA GLY A 81 9.73 -0.97 3.49
C GLY A 81 9.31 0.29 4.26
N CYS A 82 8.06 0.32 4.72
CA CYS A 82 7.53 1.41 5.56
C CYS A 82 7.81 1.22 7.07
N CYS A 83 8.48 0.14 7.47
CA CYS A 83 8.81 -0.15 8.88
C CYS A 83 10.06 0.58 9.39
N THR A 84 10.73 1.38 8.57
CA THR A 84 12.00 2.07 8.91
C THR A 84 11.88 2.99 10.13
N LEU A 85 10.73 3.63 10.33
CA LEU A 85 10.54 4.63 11.39
C LEU A 85 9.97 4.05 12.70
N GLY A 86 9.60 2.78 12.75
CA GLY A 86 8.81 2.24 13.85
C GLY A 86 7.33 2.61 13.72
N ALA A 87 6.54 2.31 14.74
CA ALA A 87 5.09 2.52 14.75
C ALA A 87 4.66 3.23 16.03
N HIS A 88 4.05 4.41 15.92
CA HIS A 88 3.41 5.10 17.02
C HIS A 88 2.13 4.37 17.44
N PHE A 89 1.89 4.26 18.73
CA PHE A 89 0.62 3.78 19.27
C PHE A 89 -0.40 4.91 19.29
N THR A 90 -1.62 4.63 18.86
CA THR A 90 -2.69 5.64 18.79
C THR A 90 -3.30 5.92 20.17
N GLU A 91 -3.31 4.90 21.04
CA GLU A 91 -3.84 4.95 22.41
C GLU A 91 -3.27 3.81 23.28
N ASP A 92 -3.54 3.83 24.58
CA ASP A 92 -3.04 2.81 25.50
C ASP A 92 -3.56 1.40 25.16
N ALA A 93 -4.79 1.25 24.71
CA ALA A 93 -5.35 -0.03 24.28
C ALA A 93 -4.61 -0.63 23.06
N ASP A 94 -4.16 0.21 22.13
CA ASP A 94 -3.32 -0.20 21.00
C ASP A 94 -1.97 -0.76 21.48
N TYR A 95 -1.33 -0.06 22.45
CA TYR A 95 -0.10 -0.52 23.08
C TYR A 95 -0.31 -1.84 23.82
N GLU A 96 -1.35 -1.95 24.67
CA GLU A 96 -1.61 -3.14 25.50
C GLU A 96 -1.88 -4.38 24.62
N ARG A 97 -2.60 -4.21 23.52
CA ARG A 97 -2.86 -5.29 22.55
C ARG A 97 -1.54 -5.81 21.96
N VAL A 98 -0.66 -4.93 21.49
CA VAL A 98 0.64 -5.34 20.92
C VAL A 98 1.57 -5.91 21.99
N ALA A 99 1.56 -5.37 23.22
CA ALA A 99 2.34 -5.89 24.34
C ALA A 99 1.97 -7.34 24.68
N ALA A 100 0.67 -7.67 24.67
CA ALA A 100 0.19 -9.03 24.90
C ALA A 100 0.74 -10.00 23.83
N VAL A 101 0.69 -9.61 22.56
CA VAL A 101 1.23 -10.43 21.46
C VAL A 101 2.75 -10.57 21.54
N ALA A 102 3.46 -9.49 21.88
CA ALA A 102 4.93 -9.52 21.96
C ALA A 102 5.46 -10.55 22.99
N VAL A 103 4.68 -10.84 24.06
CA VAL A 103 5.02 -11.90 25.03
C VAL A 103 4.92 -13.30 24.39
N GLU A 104 3.99 -13.49 23.45
CA GLU A 104 3.74 -14.79 22.81
C GLU A 104 4.76 -15.12 21.74
N LEU A 105 5.40 -14.11 21.13
CA LEU A 105 6.37 -14.31 20.04
C LEU A 105 7.59 -15.11 20.51
N GLY A 106 7.86 -16.24 19.85
CA GLY A 106 9.04 -17.08 20.06
C GLY A 106 10.32 -16.51 19.41
N PRO A 107 11.49 -17.07 19.78
CA PRO A 107 12.77 -16.68 19.18
C PRO A 107 12.86 -17.04 17.68
N ASP A 108 12.09 -18.01 17.23
CA ASP A 108 12.01 -18.40 15.82
C ASP A 108 11.07 -17.51 15.01
N GLU A 109 10.24 -16.70 15.68
CA GLU A 109 9.27 -15.80 15.05
C GLU A 109 9.76 -14.35 15.05
N TRP A 110 10.57 -13.95 16.03
CA TRP A 110 10.98 -12.57 16.24
C TRP A 110 12.50 -12.45 16.34
N GLN A 111 13.12 -11.90 15.30
CA GLN A 111 14.58 -11.76 15.19
C GLN A 111 15.21 -10.97 16.32
N TYR A 112 14.60 -9.88 16.75
CA TYR A 112 15.13 -8.98 17.78
C TYR A 112 14.57 -9.26 19.18
N ARG A 113 14.02 -10.45 19.40
CA ARG A 113 13.50 -10.86 20.69
C ARG A 113 14.52 -10.72 21.83
N ASP A 114 15.75 -11.14 21.61
CA ASP A 114 16.80 -11.06 22.62
C ASP A 114 17.17 -9.61 22.98
N VAL A 115 17.03 -8.67 22.04
CA VAL A 115 17.19 -7.23 22.30
C VAL A 115 16.06 -6.75 23.23
N ALA A 116 14.83 -7.18 22.97
CA ALA A 116 13.67 -6.84 23.77
C ALA A 116 13.71 -7.47 25.18
N TYR A 117 14.29 -8.66 25.33
CA TYR A 117 14.41 -9.40 26.60
C TYR A 117 15.78 -9.24 27.27
N ARG A 118 16.58 -8.24 26.88
CA ARG A 118 17.97 -8.06 27.40
C ARG A 118 18.05 -7.97 28.94
N THR A 119 17.00 -7.50 29.61
CA THR A 119 16.91 -7.44 31.07
C THR A 119 16.35 -8.71 31.70
N GLY A 120 15.98 -9.70 30.90
CA GLY A 120 15.33 -10.95 31.35
C GLY A 120 13.80 -10.88 31.40
N ALA A 121 13.21 -9.70 31.16
CA ALA A 121 11.78 -9.49 31.04
C ALA A 121 11.48 -8.61 29.83
N LEU A 122 10.23 -8.65 29.33
CA LEU A 122 9.75 -7.75 28.29
C LEU A 122 9.16 -6.49 28.95
N ASP A 123 10.05 -5.56 29.28
CA ASP A 123 9.67 -4.27 29.84
C ASP A 123 9.28 -3.29 28.72
N LYS A 124 8.41 -2.32 29.03
CA LYS A 124 7.96 -1.31 28.06
C LYS A 124 9.16 -0.65 27.34
N GLU A 125 10.16 -0.21 28.09
CA GLU A 125 11.34 0.48 27.56
C GLU A 125 12.27 -0.44 26.73
N SER A 126 12.11 -1.76 26.82
CA SER A 126 12.97 -2.69 26.06
C SER A 126 12.61 -2.76 24.59
N TRP A 127 11.34 -2.61 24.23
CA TRP A 127 10.84 -2.72 22.86
C TRP A 127 10.08 -1.49 22.35
N THR A 128 9.92 -0.46 23.22
CA THR A 128 9.37 0.83 22.83
C THR A 128 10.35 1.96 23.11
N GLU A 129 10.11 3.12 22.50
CA GLU A 129 10.83 4.37 22.70
C GLU A 129 9.86 5.55 22.62
N LEU A 130 10.30 6.72 23.13
CA LEU A 130 9.56 7.96 23.01
C LEU A 130 10.10 8.79 21.85
N GLU A 131 9.20 9.32 21.03
CA GLU A 131 9.49 10.29 19.99
C GLU A 131 8.45 11.41 20.07
N ASP A 132 8.90 12.64 20.25
CA ASP A 132 8.04 13.82 20.43
C ASP A 132 6.95 13.66 21.52
N GLY A 133 7.26 12.91 22.58
CA GLY A 133 6.36 12.63 23.70
C GLY A 133 5.35 11.50 23.45
N ALA A 134 5.33 10.90 22.27
CA ALA A 134 4.49 9.74 21.97
C ALA A 134 5.28 8.43 22.05
N THR A 135 4.62 7.37 22.52
CA THR A 135 5.21 6.02 22.56
C THR A 135 5.13 5.36 21.19
N LYS A 136 6.24 4.79 20.73
CA LYS A 136 6.30 3.99 19.50
C LYS A 136 7.10 2.71 19.69
N THR A 137 7.02 1.79 18.74
CA THR A 137 7.92 0.64 18.69
C THR A 137 9.36 1.09 18.45
N LYS A 138 10.30 0.49 19.18
CA LYS A 138 11.73 0.84 19.08
C LYS A 138 12.27 0.59 17.68
N VAL A 139 13.18 1.48 17.25
CA VAL A 139 13.98 1.27 16.04
C VAL A 139 15.29 0.57 16.43
N VAL A 140 15.56 -0.58 15.81
CA VAL A 140 16.77 -1.38 16.01
C VAL A 140 17.39 -1.64 14.64
N ASP A 141 18.69 -1.35 14.49
CA ASP A 141 19.40 -1.45 13.21
C ASP A 141 18.67 -0.73 12.06
N GLY A 142 18.06 0.42 12.40
CA GLY A 142 17.42 1.34 11.46
C GLY A 142 16.00 1.04 11.07
N ALA A 143 15.35 0.02 11.65
CA ALA A 143 13.91 -0.20 11.45
C ALA A 143 13.22 -0.80 12.67
N CYS A 144 11.89 -0.92 12.62
CA CYS A 144 11.06 -1.43 13.70
C CYS A 144 11.62 -2.74 14.28
N ILE A 145 11.66 -2.85 15.59
CA ILE A 145 12.13 -4.04 16.32
C ILE A 145 11.36 -5.33 15.93
N PHE A 146 10.12 -5.21 15.47
CA PHE A 146 9.31 -6.35 15.00
C PHE A 146 9.57 -6.71 13.52
N LEU A 147 10.41 -5.98 12.81
CA LEU A 147 10.73 -6.32 11.42
C LEU A 147 11.86 -7.35 11.38
N ASN A 148 11.55 -8.57 10.98
CA ASN A 148 12.52 -9.60 10.64
C ASN A 148 13.21 -9.23 9.31
N ARG A 149 14.53 -9.26 9.28
CA ARG A 149 15.35 -8.87 8.11
C ARG A 149 15.51 -10.03 7.12
N PRO A 150 15.93 -9.76 5.87
CA PRO A 150 16.29 -10.79 4.90
C PRO A 150 17.27 -11.80 5.50
N GLY A 151 16.98 -13.09 5.29
CA GLY A 151 17.79 -14.20 5.81
C GLY A 151 17.41 -14.70 7.21
N PHE A 152 16.45 -14.08 7.89
CA PHE A 152 15.90 -14.66 9.12
C PHE A 152 15.14 -15.98 8.81
N PRO A 153 15.30 -17.05 9.61
CA PRO A 153 14.80 -18.39 9.25
C PRO A 153 13.30 -18.49 8.97
N SER A 154 12.46 -17.78 9.72
CA SER A 154 10.99 -17.73 9.49
C SER A 154 10.58 -16.79 8.36
N GLY A 155 11.53 -16.14 7.71
CA GLY A 155 11.30 -15.20 6.61
C GLY A 155 11.37 -13.74 7.04
N GLN A 156 11.55 -12.88 6.01
CA GLN A 156 11.57 -11.44 6.21
C GLN A 156 10.14 -10.90 6.35
N GLY A 157 9.97 -9.85 7.15
CA GLY A 157 8.70 -9.14 7.35
C GLY A 157 8.34 -8.93 8.81
N CYS A 158 7.19 -8.34 9.05
CA CYS A 158 6.73 -8.04 10.41
C CYS A 158 6.41 -9.33 11.18
N ALA A 159 7.08 -9.56 12.32
CA ALA A 159 6.84 -10.72 13.19
C ALA A 159 5.38 -10.79 13.67
N LEU A 160 4.77 -9.64 14.04
CA LEU A 160 3.37 -9.56 14.42
C LEU A 160 2.42 -9.99 13.28
N HIS A 161 2.74 -9.61 12.05
CA HIS A 161 1.94 -10.00 10.88
C HIS A 161 2.06 -11.50 10.60
N GLN A 162 3.30 -12.03 10.64
CA GLN A 162 3.56 -13.45 10.42
C GLN A 162 2.87 -14.30 11.48
N HIS A 163 2.95 -13.90 12.75
CA HIS A 163 2.24 -14.55 13.84
C HIS A 163 0.74 -14.57 13.63
N ALA A 164 0.12 -13.44 13.25
CA ALA A 164 -1.31 -13.39 12.93
C ALA A 164 -1.69 -14.41 11.84
N VAL A 165 -0.93 -14.47 10.75
CA VAL A 165 -1.16 -15.43 9.66
C VAL A 165 -1.03 -16.88 10.14
N LEU A 166 -0.01 -17.19 10.94
CA LEU A 166 0.19 -18.54 11.50
C LEU A 166 -0.95 -18.96 12.44
N GLN A 167 -1.50 -18.02 13.19
CA GLN A 167 -2.65 -18.28 14.10
C GLN A 167 -4.01 -18.24 13.38
N GLY A 168 -4.04 -17.91 12.08
CA GLY A 168 -5.28 -17.73 11.32
C GLY A 168 -6.11 -16.52 11.77
N LEU A 169 -5.46 -15.52 12.36
CA LEU A 169 -6.06 -14.28 12.85
C LEU A 169 -5.87 -13.13 11.85
N PRO A 170 -6.77 -12.15 11.82
CA PRO A 170 -6.56 -10.98 11.00
C PRO A 170 -5.41 -10.12 11.56
N PRO A 171 -4.51 -9.59 10.72
CA PRO A 171 -3.40 -8.73 11.18
C PRO A 171 -3.84 -7.48 11.96
N THR A 172 -5.07 -7.01 11.76
CA THR A 172 -5.68 -5.89 12.51
C THR A 172 -5.75 -6.16 14.01
N SER A 173 -5.90 -7.43 14.41
CA SER A 173 -6.00 -7.81 15.83
C SER A 173 -4.67 -7.83 16.58
N LEU A 174 -3.52 -7.87 15.86
CA LEU A 174 -2.21 -8.09 16.48
C LEU A 174 -1.19 -6.97 16.22
N LYS A 175 -1.36 -6.18 15.17
CA LYS A 175 -0.42 -5.11 14.80
C LYS A 175 -0.81 -3.77 15.42
N PRO A 176 0.13 -2.83 15.60
CA PRO A 176 -0.21 -1.44 15.89
C PRO A 176 -1.19 -0.88 14.86
N GLU A 177 -2.11 -0.02 15.29
CA GLU A 177 -3.17 0.52 14.43
C GLU A 177 -2.59 1.18 13.18
N VAL A 178 -1.60 2.03 13.32
CA VAL A 178 -0.94 2.69 12.19
C VAL A 178 -0.37 1.70 11.16
N CYS A 179 0.09 0.51 11.62
CA CYS A 179 0.70 -0.48 10.73
C CYS A 179 -0.31 -1.25 9.88
N TRP A 180 -1.48 -1.59 10.43
CA TRP A 180 -2.49 -2.30 9.65
C TRP A 180 -3.37 -1.35 8.83
N GLN A 181 -3.51 -0.10 9.28
CA GLN A 181 -4.24 0.92 8.55
C GLN A 181 -3.57 1.34 7.24
N LEU A 182 -2.23 1.38 7.20
CA LEU A 182 -1.50 1.83 6.01
C LEU A 182 -1.82 0.97 4.77
N PRO A 183 -2.10 1.62 3.64
CA PRO A 183 -2.12 3.06 3.38
C PRO A 183 -3.53 3.67 3.37
N ILE A 184 -4.39 3.28 4.28
CA ILE A 184 -5.70 3.91 4.51
C ILE A 184 -5.55 4.91 5.65
N LYS A 185 -6.06 6.12 5.45
CA LYS A 185 -6.09 7.17 6.47
C LYS A 185 -7.51 7.39 6.95
N ARG A 186 -7.69 7.32 8.28
CA ARG A 186 -8.89 7.78 8.96
C ARG A 186 -8.59 9.11 9.64
N SER A 187 -9.49 10.06 9.53
CA SER A 187 -9.42 11.32 10.26
C SER A 187 -10.81 11.83 10.65
N TYR A 188 -10.86 12.66 11.65
CA TYR A 188 -12.10 13.14 12.26
C TYR A 188 -12.20 14.64 12.19
N ARG A 189 -13.41 15.16 11.95
CA ARG A 189 -13.70 16.59 11.97
C ARG A 189 -15.13 16.82 12.47
N THR A 190 -15.31 17.67 13.47
CA THR A 190 -16.64 18.18 13.81
C THR A 190 -17.10 19.19 12.77
N VAL A 191 -18.28 19.01 12.23
CA VAL A 191 -18.90 19.91 11.24
C VAL A 191 -20.06 20.60 11.91
N GLU A 192 -19.95 21.93 12.09
CA GLU A 192 -20.99 22.80 12.59
C GLU A 192 -21.97 23.18 11.48
N LEU A 193 -23.28 23.10 11.74
CA LEU A 193 -24.32 23.48 10.81
C LEU A 193 -24.90 24.86 11.16
N ALA A 194 -25.58 25.48 10.20
CA ALA A 194 -26.16 26.83 10.36
C ALA A 194 -27.24 26.90 11.45
N ASP A 195 -27.87 25.79 11.79
CA ASP A 195 -28.87 25.64 12.85
C ASP A 195 -28.25 25.38 14.25
N GLN A 196 -26.94 25.49 14.38
CA GLN A 196 -26.13 25.21 15.58
C GLN A 196 -26.08 23.74 15.98
N SER A 197 -26.59 22.84 15.18
CA SER A 197 -26.29 21.39 15.32
C SER A 197 -24.91 21.06 14.74
N SER A 198 -24.38 19.90 15.10
CA SER A 198 -23.10 19.43 14.54
C SER A 198 -23.14 17.92 14.33
N TYR A 199 -22.23 17.41 13.51
CA TYR A 199 -21.99 15.99 13.36
C TYR A 199 -20.49 15.70 13.28
N LEU A 200 -20.09 14.47 13.61
CA LEU A 200 -18.73 13.99 13.42
C LEU A 200 -18.56 13.50 11.99
N GLU A 201 -17.69 14.15 11.22
CA GLU A 201 -17.26 13.64 9.92
C GLU A 201 -16.05 12.71 10.10
N VAL A 202 -16.20 11.46 9.68
CA VAL A 202 -15.12 10.48 9.61
C VAL A 202 -14.69 10.35 8.17
N THR A 203 -13.50 10.84 7.85
CA THR A 203 -12.94 10.76 6.50
C THR A 203 -12.10 9.50 6.34
N ILE A 204 -12.39 8.69 5.32
CA ILE A 204 -11.61 7.51 4.89
C ILE A 204 -10.98 7.80 3.52
N THR A 205 -9.67 7.85 3.47
CA THR A 205 -8.91 8.23 2.26
C THR A 205 -7.56 7.52 2.16
N GLU A 206 -6.81 7.85 1.14
CA GLU A 206 -5.42 7.46 0.96
C GLU A 206 -4.53 8.07 2.04
N TYR A 207 -3.67 7.24 2.62
CA TYR A 207 -2.54 7.71 3.42
C TYR A 207 -1.39 8.02 2.46
N ASP A 208 -1.42 9.22 1.88
CA ASP A 208 -0.38 9.70 0.97
C ASP A 208 0.83 10.27 1.76
N ARG A 209 1.83 10.79 1.05
CA ARG A 209 3.05 11.35 1.66
C ARG A 209 2.78 12.37 2.75
N ARG A 210 1.71 13.15 2.65
CA ARG A 210 1.32 14.15 3.67
C ARG A 210 0.95 13.51 5.02
N GLY A 211 0.56 12.25 5.01
CA GLY A 211 0.29 11.49 6.23
C GLY A 211 1.53 11.31 7.12
N TRP A 212 2.72 11.31 6.52
CA TRP A 212 4.01 11.18 7.21
C TRP A 212 4.52 12.50 7.81
N GLY A 213 3.70 13.55 7.82
CA GLY A 213 4.09 14.87 8.30
C GLY A 213 5.11 15.56 7.37
N PRO A 214 5.90 16.52 7.90
CA PRO A 214 6.84 17.29 7.08
C PRO A 214 7.86 16.42 6.34
N GLY A 215 8.32 15.31 6.94
CA GLY A 215 9.27 14.37 6.32
C GLY A 215 8.69 13.52 5.20
N GLY A 216 7.37 13.52 5.01
CA GLY A 216 6.74 12.74 3.94
C GLY A 216 7.15 13.13 2.53
N HIS A 217 7.54 14.40 2.34
CA HIS A 217 8.04 14.89 1.05
C HIS A 217 9.48 14.43 0.76
N ASP A 218 10.23 14.02 1.79
CA ASP A 218 11.63 13.58 1.69
C ASP A 218 11.74 12.06 1.48
N LEU A 219 10.62 11.33 1.45
CA LEU A 219 10.62 9.90 1.14
C LEU A 219 11.08 9.70 -0.32
N ASP A 220 12.01 8.77 -0.54
CA ASP A 220 12.52 8.47 -1.89
C ASP A 220 11.46 7.82 -2.78
N TRP A 221 10.64 6.95 -2.20
CA TRP A 221 9.54 6.25 -2.88
C TRP A 221 8.38 6.02 -1.92
N TYR A 222 7.15 6.08 -2.42
CA TYR A 222 5.99 5.72 -1.62
C TYR A 222 4.91 5.03 -2.46
N CYS A 223 4.44 3.88 -1.97
CA CYS A 223 3.67 2.93 -2.76
C CYS A 223 2.30 3.45 -3.22
N SER A 224 1.64 4.32 -2.44
CA SER A 224 0.25 4.73 -2.76
C SER A 224 0.15 5.56 -4.03
N GLY A 225 1.19 6.35 -4.33
CA GLY A 225 1.26 7.17 -5.54
C GLY A 225 1.99 6.52 -6.73
N ASN A 226 2.58 5.33 -6.55
CA ASN A 226 3.40 4.69 -7.57
C ASN A 226 2.68 3.56 -8.30
N PRO A 227 2.69 3.54 -9.65
CA PRO A 227 2.01 2.52 -10.47
C PRO A 227 2.46 1.09 -10.20
N GLU A 228 3.69 0.89 -9.73
CA GLU A 228 4.24 -0.42 -9.38
C GLU A 228 3.41 -1.13 -8.31
N ALA A 229 2.81 -0.37 -7.39
CA ALA A 229 1.95 -0.91 -6.34
C ALA A 229 0.46 -1.00 -6.74
N HIS A 230 0.06 -0.48 -7.92
CA HIS A 230 -1.32 -0.55 -8.40
C HIS A 230 -1.56 -1.78 -9.29
N VAL A 231 -1.16 -2.93 -8.80
CA VAL A 231 -1.18 -4.23 -9.51
C VAL A 231 -2.14 -5.24 -8.89
N GLY A 232 -2.92 -4.84 -7.88
CA GLY A 232 -3.92 -5.65 -7.22
C GLY A 232 -5.00 -6.16 -8.19
N ARG A 233 -5.47 -7.38 -7.95
CA ARG A 233 -6.56 -7.99 -8.73
C ARG A 233 -7.92 -7.41 -8.35
N GLU A 234 -8.06 -7.00 -7.10
CA GLU A 234 -9.24 -6.41 -6.52
C GLU A 234 -8.99 -4.95 -6.14
N PRO A 235 -10.02 -4.10 -6.14
CA PRO A 235 -9.91 -2.74 -5.63
C PRO A 235 -9.73 -2.73 -4.11
N VAL A 236 -9.13 -1.65 -3.59
CA VAL A 236 -8.81 -1.47 -2.16
C VAL A 236 -10.01 -1.74 -1.26
N TYR A 237 -11.22 -1.26 -1.61
CA TYR A 237 -12.39 -1.48 -0.76
C TYR A 237 -12.72 -2.96 -0.56
N ARG A 238 -12.27 -3.88 -1.44
CA ARG A 238 -12.43 -5.33 -1.29
C ARG A 238 -11.21 -5.99 -0.66
N SER A 239 -10.02 -5.66 -1.15
CA SER A 239 -8.78 -6.27 -0.65
C SER A 239 -8.47 -5.89 0.79
N SER A 240 -8.93 -4.70 1.24
CA SER A 240 -8.80 -4.21 2.61
C SER A 240 -10.13 -4.21 3.36
N LYS A 241 -10.97 -5.23 3.12
CA LYS A 241 -12.26 -5.35 3.80
C LYS A 241 -12.10 -5.37 5.32
N VAL A 242 -11.15 -6.15 5.84
CA VAL A 242 -10.96 -6.34 7.27
C VAL A 242 -10.61 -5.01 7.94
N GLU A 243 -9.66 -4.28 7.37
CA GLU A 243 -9.24 -2.96 7.83
C GLU A 243 -10.38 -1.93 7.77
N LEU A 244 -11.15 -1.93 6.69
CA LEU A 244 -12.27 -1.01 6.53
C LEU A 244 -13.41 -1.30 7.50
N VAL A 245 -13.71 -2.57 7.76
CA VAL A 245 -14.70 -2.96 8.79
C VAL A 245 -14.25 -2.52 10.17
N GLU A 246 -12.96 -2.67 10.51
CA GLU A 246 -12.40 -2.18 11.77
C GLU A 246 -12.51 -0.66 11.89
N LEU A 247 -12.31 0.07 10.78
CA LEU A 247 -12.34 1.53 10.76
C LEU A 247 -13.73 2.14 10.80
N MET A 248 -14.77 1.44 10.34
CA MET A 248 -16.09 2.05 10.10
C MET A 248 -17.29 1.17 10.49
N GLY A 249 -17.06 -0.06 10.92
CA GLY A 249 -18.13 -1.02 11.22
C GLY A 249 -18.71 -1.71 9.99
N GLU A 250 -19.38 -2.86 10.21
CA GLU A 250 -19.94 -3.70 9.14
C GLU A 250 -21.02 -2.96 8.33
N ASP A 251 -21.92 -2.23 8.99
CA ASP A 251 -23.06 -1.57 8.34
C ASP A 251 -22.60 -0.41 7.45
N ALA A 252 -21.68 0.42 7.94
CA ALA A 252 -21.10 1.50 7.14
C ALA A 252 -20.23 0.96 6.00
N TYR A 253 -19.49 -0.13 6.22
CA TYR A 253 -18.77 -0.81 5.16
C TYR A 253 -19.72 -1.35 4.07
N ALA A 254 -20.86 -1.93 4.43
CA ALA A 254 -21.85 -2.39 3.46
C ALA A 254 -22.37 -1.23 2.59
N GLU A 255 -22.65 -0.08 3.18
CA GLU A 255 -23.03 1.13 2.45
C GLU A 255 -21.90 1.64 1.54
N LEU A 256 -20.65 1.64 2.02
CA LEU A 256 -19.49 1.97 1.20
C LEU A 256 -19.37 1.07 -0.04
N VAL A 257 -19.57 -0.24 0.10
CA VAL A 257 -19.53 -1.20 -1.02
C VAL A 257 -20.52 -0.80 -2.12
N LEU A 258 -21.76 -0.44 -1.77
CA LEU A 258 -22.76 0.01 -2.74
C LEU A 258 -22.29 1.24 -3.53
N ARG A 259 -21.64 2.19 -2.86
CA ARG A 259 -21.09 3.42 -3.47
C ARG A 259 -19.92 3.11 -4.39
N CYS A 260 -18.98 2.27 -3.95
CA CYS A 260 -17.84 1.83 -4.76
C CYS A 260 -18.29 1.09 -6.01
N GLU A 261 -19.26 0.19 -5.92
CA GLU A 261 -19.81 -0.53 -7.06
C GLU A 261 -20.55 0.39 -8.04
N ALA A 262 -21.30 1.38 -7.54
CA ALA A 262 -21.93 2.38 -8.40
C ALA A 262 -20.87 3.21 -9.16
N HIS A 263 -19.79 3.60 -8.49
CA HIS A 263 -18.67 4.29 -9.11
C HIS A 263 -18.00 3.44 -10.19
N LEU A 264 -17.69 2.17 -9.91
CA LEU A 264 -17.09 1.25 -10.88
C LEU A 264 -17.99 0.99 -12.11
N ARG A 265 -19.33 1.00 -11.92
CA ARG A 265 -20.27 0.98 -13.05
C ARG A 265 -20.13 2.21 -13.92
N ALA A 266 -19.99 3.41 -13.33
CA ALA A 266 -19.77 4.65 -14.05
C ALA A 266 -18.43 4.65 -14.83
N VAL A 267 -17.34 4.18 -14.22
CA VAL A 267 -16.04 3.98 -14.88
C VAL A 267 -16.19 3.05 -16.10
N THR A 268 -16.88 1.93 -15.92
CA THR A 268 -17.14 0.96 -17.00
C THR A 268 -17.94 1.59 -18.14
N ALA A 269 -18.97 2.38 -17.84
CA ALA A 269 -19.75 3.11 -18.83
C ALA A 269 -18.88 4.12 -19.60
N ALA A 270 -18.05 4.92 -18.89
CA ALA A 270 -17.13 5.87 -19.51
C ALA A 270 -16.15 5.18 -20.48
N ARG A 271 -15.65 4.00 -20.13
CA ARG A 271 -14.80 3.19 -21.01
C ARG A 271 -15.52 2.71 -22.26
N ARG A 272 -16.77 2.23 -22.13
CA ARG A 272 -17.59 1.73 -23.25
C ARG A 272 -17.92 2.80 -24.29
N ILE A 273 -18.22 4.02 -23.85
CA ILE A 273 -18.47 5.14 -24.77
C ILE A 273 -17.19 5.76 -25.34
N GLY A 274 -16.02 5.20 -24.98
CA GLY A 274 -14.73 5.66 -25.50
C GLY A 274 -14.30 7.04 -24.98
N ASN A 275 -14.92 7.55 -23.92
CA ASN A 275 -14.58 8.86 -23.35
C ASN A 275 -13.34 8.77 -22.46
N ARG A 276 -12.18 8.65 -23.08
CA ARG A 276 -10.88 8.58 -22.39
C ARG A 276 -10.55 9.82 -21.56
N LYS A 277 -11.17 10.98 -21.86
CA LYS A 277 -10.94 12.22 -21.11
C LYS A 277 -11.54 12.21 -19.71
N LEU A 278 -12.56 11.38 -19.49
CA LEU A 278 -13.17 11.24 -18.15
C LEU A 278 -12.39 10.28 -17.24
N LEU A 279 -11.64 9.34 -17.77
CA LEU A 279 -10.98 8.32 -16.97
C LEU A 279 -10.00 8.89 -15.91
N PRO A 280 -9.18 9.92 -16.22
CA PRO A 280 -8.31 10.53 -15.20
C PRO A 280 -9.06 11.23 -14.07
N LEU A 281 -10.34 11.56 -14.26
CA LEU A 281 -11.20 12.13 -13.22
C LEU A 281 -11.90 11.07 -12.37
N LEU A 282 -12.05 9.84 -12.91
CA LEU A 282 -12.81 8.76 -12.29
C LEU A 282 -11.93 7.69 -11.65
N VAL A 283 -10.70 7.54 -12.10
CA VAL A 283 -9.81 6.43 -11.71
C VAL A 283 -8.50 6.99 -11.19
N HIS A 284 -7.97 6.39 -10.14
CA HIS A 284 -6.67 6.77 -9.58
C HIS A 284 -5.58 6.74 -10.67
N PRO A 285 -4.80 7.83 -10.86
CA PRO A 285 -3.85 7.94 -11.97
C PRO A 285 -2.79 6.82 -11.98
N ALA A 286 -2.30 6.40 -10.80
CA ALA A 286 -1.36 5.29 -10.72
C ALA A 286 -1.98 3.96 -11.18
N THR A 287 -3.28 3.74 -10.93
CA THR A 287 -4.01 2.57 -11.46
C THR A 287 -4.12 2.63 -12.98
N LEU A 288 -4.39 3.80 -13.56
CA LEU A 288 -4.43 3.97 -15.02
C LEU A 288 -3.05 3.68 -15.63
N ALA A 289 -1.99 4.28 -15.09
CA ALA A 289 -0.64 4.08 -15.57
C ALA A 289 -0.21 2.60 -15.51
N ALA A 290 -0.51 1.91 -14.40
CA ALA A 290 -0.25 0.47 -14.27
C ALA A 290 -1.04 -0.36 -15.30
N GLN A 291 -2.27 0.03 -15.64
CA GLN A 291 -3.07 -0.64 -16.66
C GLN A 291 -2.51 -0.42 -18.06
N ASP A 292 -2.00 0.77 -18.37
CA ASP A 292 -1.39 1.08 -19.66
C ASP A 292 -0.08 0.28 -19.85
N VAL A 293 0.76 0.18 -18.83
CA VAL A 293 1.98 -0.65 -18.85
C VAL A 293 1.62 -2.12 -19.14
N ARG A 294 0.70 -2.71 -18.38
CA ARG A 294 0.26 -4.10 -18.60
C ARG A 294 -0.34 -4.33 -19.99
N SER A 295 -1.03 -3.33 -20.54
CA SER A 295 -1.61 -3.41 -21.89
C SER A 295 -0.53 -3.40 -22.96
N ALA A 296 0.50 -2.57 -22.80
CA ALA A 296 1.64 -2.51 -23.69
C ALA A 296 2.47 -3.81 -23.67
N GLU A 297 2.70 -4.37 -22.47
CA GLU A 297 3.38 -5.66 -22.30
C GLU A 297 2.65 -6.82 -22.99
N ARG A 298 1.34 -6.91 -22.79
CA ARG A 298 0.50 -7.92 -23.48
C ARG A 298 0.53 -7.79 -24.99
N ALA A 299 0.48 -6.56 -25.50
CA ALA A 299 0.58 -6.30 -26.95
C ALA A 299 1.95 -6.70 -27.51
N SER A 300 3.02 -6.44 -26.76
CA SER A 300 4.39 -6.81 -27.12
C SER A 300 4.58 -8.34 -27.11
N ALA A 301 4.10 -9.03 -26.09
CA ALA A 301 4.13 -10.48 -26.01
C ALA A 301 3.37 -11.14 -27.18
N ALA A 302 2.15 -10.67 -27.46
CA ALA A 302 1.35 -11.18 -28.58
C ALA A 302 1.99 -10.95 -29.95
N LYS A 303 2.77 -9.86 -30.09
CA LYS A 303 3.56 -9.59 -31.31
C LYS A 303 4.74 -10.55 -31.43
N LEU A 304 5.42 -10.83 -30.33
CA LEU A 304 6.54 -11.78 -30.29
C LEU A 304 6.09 -13.20 -30.62
N ASP A 305 4.97 -13.65 -30.05
CA ASP A 305 4.38 -14.98 -30.34
C ASP A 305 4.05 -15.14 -31.82
N LYS A 306 3.51 -14.10 -32.46
CA LYS A 306 3.24 -14.10 -33.90
C LYS A 306 4.50 -14.17 -34.77
N LEU A 307 5.59 -13.60 -34.32
CA LEU A 307 6.88 -13.62 -35.02
C LEU A 307 7.59 -14.97 -34.85
N THR A 308 7.42 -15.64 -33.71
CA THR A 308 8.04 -16.94 -33.40
C THR A 308 7.22 -18.12 -33.95
N ALA A 309 5.92 -17.94 -34.22
CA ALA A 309 5.10 -18.92 -34.91
C ALA A 309 5.53 -19.02 -36.39
N SER A 310 6.59 -19.79 -36.65
CA SER A 310 7.08 -20.07 -38.03
C SER A 310 5.99 -20.77 -38.83
N PRO A 311 5.72 -20.38 -40.09
CA PRO A 311 4.75 -21.10 -40.89
C PRO A 311 5.28 -22.52 -41.14
N ALA A 312 4.53 -23.51 -40.66
CA ALA A 312 4.80 -24.91 -40.95
C ALA A 312 4.98 -25.10 -42.47
N GLY A 313 6.16 -25.55 -42.85
CA GLY A 313 6.52 -25.70 -44.26
C GLY A 313 5.46 -26.51 -45.02
N LYS A 314 4.93 -25.94 -46.09
CA LYS A 314 4.03 -26.64 -47.03
C LYS A 314 4.72 -27.94 -47.50
N PRO A 315 4.05 -29.12 -47.38
CA PRO A 315 4.66 -30.36 -47.86
C PRO A 315 4.88 -30.25 -49.38
N GLY A 316 6.14 -30.42 -49.81
CA GLY A 316 6.55 -30.35 -51.19
C GLY A 316 5.79 -31.37 -52.03
N LYS A 317 5.08 -30.90 -53.08
CA LYS A 317 4.46 -31.75 -54.10
C LYS A 317 5.53 -32.59 -54.77
N LYS A 318 5.51 -33.92 -54.52
CA LYS A 318 6.31 -34.89 -55.28
C LYS A 318 5.87 -34.84 -56.75
N ARG A 319 6.81 -34.48 -57.65
CA ARG A 319 6.61 -34.63 -59.10
C ARG A 319 6.62 -36.11 -59.45
N PRO A 320 5.68 -36.59 -60.29
CA PRO A 320 5.71 -37.97 -60.82
C PRO A 320 6.90 -38.09 -61.80
N ARG A 321 7.67 -39.15 -61.60
CA ARG A 321 8.68 -39.62 -62.58
C ARG A 321 7.99 -40.25 -63.78
N LYS A 322 8.32 -39.78 -65.00
CA LYS A 322 8.06 -40.53 -66.23
C LYS A 322 9.13 -41.56 -66.44
#